data_a492cd98717e769a9306a002a176f375
#
_entry.id   a492cd98717e769a9306a002a176f375
#
_cell.length_a   1.000
_cell.length_b   1.000
_cell.length_c   1.000
_cell.angle_alpha   90.00
_cell.angle_beta   90.00
_cell.angle_gamma   90.00
#
_symmetry.space_group_name_H-M   'P 1'
#
loop_
_entity.id
_entity.type
_entity.pdbx_description
1 polymer ?
#
loop_
_entity_poly.entity_id
_entity_poly.type
_entity_poly.pdbx_seq_one_letter_code
_entity_poly.pdbx_strand_id
1 'polypeptide(L)'
;YHGYSYSQVIYLASEIETSGVINSISWNFQGYSLNNSNNWTIYLGHTTKTAFNSTNDWIPIGGLTQVYSGEFASPTASGWITIPISDFPYDGTSNLVIAVDENKLGYNAAANDFFCTAVSGNRGILYSSDSNNPDPASPPTGTYLKAYIANVILGGIQQACPRVINLTATDISFNSALLGWTPLGNETLWNIEYGFKGFSLGGGTLVSGITTNPYQLTGLTPDTEYEFYVQADCGSGEVSSFTGPKVFKTLCDSYSTFPWNESF
;
A
#
# COMPACT_ATOMS: atom_id res chain seq x y z
N TYR A 1 -14.71 0.72 24.70
CA TYR A 1 -15.90 1.04 25.50
C TYR A 1 -16.66 -0.19 26.02
N HIS A 2 -16.32 -1.40 25.56
CA HIS A 2 -17.02 -2.63 25.93
C HIS A 2 -16.01 -3.69 26.36
N GLY A 3 -16.47 -4.61 27.23
CA GLY A 3 -15.65 -5.66 27.81
C GLY A 3 -15.24 -6.75 26.82
N TYR A 4 -16.02 -6.96 25.77
CA TYR A 4 -15.78 -7.97 24.76
C TYR A 4 -16.11 -7.42 23.39
N SER A 5 -15.34 -7.83 22.38
CA SER A 5 -15.64 -7.46 21.00
C SER A 5 -15.11 -8.50 20.01
N TYR A 6 -15.82 -8.61 18.89
CA TYR A 6 -15.34 -9.30 17.69
C TYR A 6 -15.45 -8.38 16.50
N SER A 7 -14.37 -8.26 15.76
CA SER A 7 -14.30 -7.39 14.60
C SER A 7 -13.65 -8.09 13.42
N GLN A 8 -14.04 -7.71 12.21
CA GLN A 8 -13.35 -8.07 10.98
C GLN A 8 -13.14 -6.80 10.15
N VAL A 9 -11.96 -6.66 9.57
CA VAL A 9 -11.58 -5.52 8.73
C VAL A 9 -10.98 -6.06 7.43
N ILE A 10 -11.41 -5.53 6.28
CA ILE A 10 -10.91 -5.89 4.95
C ILE A 10 -9.91 -4.84 4.49
N TYR A 11 -8.69 -5.28 4.16
CA TYR A 11 -7.63 -4.52 3.49
C TYR A 11 -7.54 -4.98 2.04
N LEU A 12 -7.60 -4.05 1.09
CA LEU A 12 -7.58 -4.41 -0.32
C LEU A 12 -6.17 -4.80 -0.79
N ALA A 13 -6.07 -5.78 -1.67
CA ALA A 13 -4.80 -6.16 -2.28
C ALA A 13 -4.11 -4.97 -2.96
N SER A 14 -4.90 -4.08 -3.57
CA SER A 14 -4.41 -2.83 -4.20
C SER A 14 -3.85 -1.79 -3.21
N GLU A 15 -4.04 -1.98 -1.89
CA GLU A 15 -3.47 -1.12 -0.84
C GLU A 15 -2.24 -1.77 -0.20
N ILE A 16 -2.19 -3.11 -0.21
CA ILE A 16 -1.06 -3.88 0.35
C ILE A 16 0.08 -3.94 -0.68
N GLU A 17 -0.24 -4.11 -1.96
CA GLU A 17 0.67 -4.07 -3.12
C GLU A 17 1.90 -4.99 -3.03
N THR A 18 1.84 -6.05 -2.23
CA THR A 18 2.94 -7.00 -2.03
C THR A 18 2.42 -8.37 -1.61
N SER A 19 3.27 -9.39 -1.68
CA SER A 19 3.00 -10.74 -1.18
C SER A 19 4.11 -11.17 -0.23
N GLY A 20 3.95 -12.32 0.42
CA GLY A 20 4.98 -12.87 1.29
C GLY A 20 4.42 -13.38 2.60
N VAL A 21 5.28 -13.61 3.59
CA VAL A 21 4.88 -14.16 4.88
C VAL A 21 4.69 -13.03 5.89
N ILE A 22 3.44 -12.82 6.34
CA ILE A 22 3.14 -11.89 7.43
C ILE A 22 3.50 -12.61 8.74
N ASN A 23 4.40 -12.03 9.53
CA ASN A 23 4.87 -12.57 10.82
C ASN A 23 4.61 -11.64 12.02
N SER A 24 4.13 -10.45 11.78
CA SER A 24 3.67 -9.53 12.82
C SER A 24 2.64 -8.53 12.28
N ILE A 25 1.81 -8.01 13.17
CA ILE A 25 0.89 -6.92 12.85
C ILE A 25 1.09 -5.84 13.90
N SER A 26 1.25 -4.59 13.44
CA SER A 26 1.30 -3.43 14.32
C SER A 26 0.06 -2.57 14.10
N TRP A 27 -0.56 -2.13 15.19
CA TRP A 27 -1.68 -1.18 15.17
C TRP A 27 -1.23 0.17 15.71
N ASN A 28 -1.68 1.25 15.08
CA ASN A 28 -1.39 2.60 15.54
C ASN A 28 -2.36 2.98 16.66
N PHE A 29 -1.87 3.01 17.90
CA PHE A 29 -2.64 3.25 19.10
C PHE A 29 -2.53 4.71 19.56
N GLN A 30 -3.65 5.31 19.94
CA GLN A 30 -3.73 6.71 20.38
C GLN A 30 -3.73 6.87 21.91
N GLY A 31 -4.01 5.83 22.66
CA GLY A 31 -4.26 5.91 24.10
C GLY A 31 -3.02 5.71 24.99
N TYR A 32 -3.29 5.36 26.24
CA TYR A 32 -2.27 5.16 27.26
C TYR A 32 -2.27 3.75 27.86
N SER A 33 -3.34 2.98 27.67
CA SER A 33 -3.46 1.66 28.30
C SER A 33 -4.50 0.79 27.61
N LEU A 34 -4.20 -0.49 27.47
CA LEU A 34 -5.11 -1.56 27.06
C LEU A 34 -5.23 -2.65 28.12
N ASN A 35 -5.01 -2.34 29.40
CA ASN A 35 -5.02 -3.33 30.49
C ASN A 35 -6.30 -4.17 30.56
N ASN A 36 -7.43 -3.62 30.12
CA ASN A 36 -8.72 -4.31 30.07
C ASN A 36 -9.15 -4.70 28.65
N SER A 37 -8.25 -4.70 27.68
CA SER A 37 -8.50 -5.03 26.28
C SER A 37 -7.25 -5.57 25.59
N ASN A 38 -6.43 -6.35 26.28
CA ASN A 38 -5.17 -6.87 25.75
C ASN A 38 -5.12 -8.40 25.68
N ASN A 39 -6.27 -9.07 25.73
CA ASN A 39 -6.37 -10.51 25.51
C ASN A 39 -7.08 -10.78 24.17
N TRP A 40 -6.26 -10.95 23.13
CA TRP A 40 -6.76 -11.08 21.76
C TRP A 40 -6.55 -12.47 21.19
N THR A 41 -7.52 -12.91 20.40
CA THR A 41 -7.31 -13.94 19.40
C THR A 41 -7.40 -13.28 18.02
N ILE A 42 -6.35 -13.43 17.22
CA ILE A 42 -6.25 -12.80 15.90
C ILE A 42 -6.29 -13.87 14.82
N TYR A 43 -7.09 -13.60 13.80
CA TYR A 43 -7.22 -14.46 12.63
C TYR A 43 -6.92 -13.65 11.37
N LEU A 44 -6.27 -14.30 10.40
CA LEU A 44 -6.04 -13.78 9.06
C LEU A 44 -6.68 -14.68 8.01
N GLY A 45 -7.11 -14.10 6.91
CA GLY A 45 -7.64 -14.87 5.78
C GLY A 45 -7.64 -14.11 4.48
N HIS A 46 -7.66 -14.85 3.39
CA HIS A 46 -7.87 -14.32 2.06
C HIS A 46 -9.36 -14.17 1.78
N THR A 47 -9.74 -13.12 1.08
CA THR A 47 -11.14 -12.88 0.71
C THR A 47 -11.26 -12.16 -0.63
N THR A 48 -12.32 -12.46 -1.35
CA THR A 48 -12.72 -11.69 -2.54
C THR A 48 -13.64 -10.52 -2.21
N LYS A 49 -14.12 -10.44 -0.95
CA LYS A 49 -14.96 -9.32 -0.50
C LYS A 49 -14.17 -8.03 -0.49
N THR A 50 -14.79 -6.96 -0.96
CA THR A 50 -14.27 -5.58 -0.89
C THR A 50 -14.97 -4.75 0.19
N ALA A 51 -16.11 -5.21 0.70
CA ALA A 51 -16.89 -4.59 1.76
C ALA A 51 -17.85 -5.59 2.40
N PHE A 52 -18.39 -5.26 3.58
CA PHE A 52 -19.49 -5.95 4.23
C PHE A 52 -20.83 -5.30 3.85
N ASN A 53 -21.84 -6.11 3.47
CA ASN A 53 -23.12 -5.62 2.97
C ASN A 53 -24.17 -5.46 4.08
N SER A 54 -23.99 -6.15 5.20
CA SER A 54 -24.90 -6.09 6.37
C SER A 54 -24.15 -6.43 7.65
N THR A 55 -24.79 -6.19 8.79
CA THR A 55 -24.25 -6.56 10.12
C THR A 55 -24.24 -8.06 10.40
N ASN A 56 -24.73 -8.89 9.49
CA ASN A 56 -24.63 -10.35 9.55
C ASN A 56 -23.69 -10.93 8.49
N ASP A 57 -22.97 -10.06 7.76
CA ASP A 57 -22.15 -10.46 6.62
C ASP A 57 -20.71 -10.87 7.01
N TRP A 58 -20.57 -11.53 8.15
CA TRP A 58 -19.29 -12.03 8.66
C TRP A 58 -18.62 -12.98 7.67
N ILE A 59 -17.29 -12.89 7.56
CA ILE A 59 -16.50 -13.92 6.90
C ILE A 59 -16.40 -15.09 7.88
N PRO A 60 -16.83 -16.32 7.47
CA PRO A 60 -16.83 -17.48 8.37
C PRO A 60 -15.44 -17.83 8.89
N ILE A 61 -15.34 -18.19 10.17
CA ILE A 61 -14.06 -18.52 10.82
C ILE A 61 -13.32 -19.69 10.15
N GLY A 62 -14.06 -20.63 9.54
CA GLY A 62 -13.44 -21.75 8.79
C GLY A 62 -12.66 -21.33 7.55
N GLY A 63 -12.79 -20.08 7.08
CA GLY A 63 -11.98 -19.47 6.04
C GLY A 63 -10.81 -18.63 6.57
N LEU A 64 -10.63 -18.57 7.90
CA LEU A 64 -9.59 -17.80 8.56
C LEU A 64 -8.60 -18.71 9.30
N THR A 65 -7.35 -18.27 9.37
CA THR A 65 -6.28 -18.94 10.12
C THR A 65 -6.03 -18.19 11.40
N GLN A 66 -6.13 -18.85 12.55
CA GLN A 66 -5.72 -18.27 13.83
C GLN A 66 -4.20 -18.10 13.84
N VAL A 67 -3.74 -16.87 14.04
CA VAL A 67 -2.31 -16.53 14.00
C VAL A 67 -1.77 -16.04 15.35
N TYR A 68 -2.66 -15.70 16.27
CA TYR A 68 -2.29 -15.30 17.63
C TYR A 68 -3.43 -15.61 18.60
N SER A 69 -3.09 -15.92 19.85
CA SER A 69 -4.05 -15.97 20.98
C SER A 69 -3.30 -15.76 22.29
N GLY A 70 -3.76 -14.81 23.10
CA GLY A 70 -3.22 -14.53 24.41
C GLY A 70 -3.25 -13.07 24.82
N GLU A 71 -2.65 -12.79 25.98
CA GLU A 71 -2.45 -11.42 26.46
C GLU A 71 -1.12 -10.86 25.95
N PHE A 72 -1.12 -9.61 25.52
CA PHE A 72 0.08 -8.86 25.19
C PHE A 72 0.32 -7.73 26.21
N ALA A 73 1.55 -7.22 26.27
CA ALA A 73 1.89 -6.12 27.15
C ALA A 73 1.07 -4.87 26.80
N SER A 74 0.31 -4.34 27.77
CA SER A 74 -0.44 -3.11 27.56
C SER A 74 0.51 -1.95 27.31
N PRO A 75 0.26 -1.12 26.29
CA PRO A 75 1.06 0.07 26.03
C PRO A 75 0.91 1.07 27.22
N THR A 76 1.92 1.88 27.40
CA THR A 76 1.94 2.98 28.40
C THR A 76 1.94 4.36 27.74
N ALA A 77 1.94 4.41 26.41
CA ALA A 77 1.90 5.63 25.62
C ALA A 77 1.29 5.33 24.24
N SER A 78 0.91 6.38 23.52
CA SER A 78 0.50 6.29 22.11
C SER A 78 1.67 5.84 21.22
N GLY A 79 1.37 5.16 20.14
CA GLY A 79 2.35 4.67 19.16
C GLY A 79 1.95 3.34 18.54
N TRP A 80 2.89 2.72 17.86
CA TRP A 80 2.68 1.42 17.23
C TRP A 80 2.80 0.29 18.26
N ILE A 81 1.76 -0.54 18.34
CA ILE A 81 1.73 -1.76 19.16
C ILE A 81 1.95 -2.92 18.19
N THR A 82 3.08 -3.60 18.29
CA THR A 82 3.44 -4.74 17.45
C THR A 82 3.15 -6.06 18.17
N ILE A 83 2.34 -6.91 17.56
CA ILE A 83 2.05 -8.27 18.03
C ILE A 83 2.70 -9.23 17.03
N PRO A 84 3.70 -10.02 17.45
CA PRO A 84 4.22 -11.12 16.65
C PRO A 84 3.14 -12.19 16.51
N ILE A 85 2.99 -12.72 15.31
CA ILE A 85 2.00 -13.75 14.98
C ILE A 85 2.67 -14.97 14.37
N SER A 86 1.95 -16.09 14.33
CA SER A 86 2.36 -17.22 13.51
C SER A 86 2.38 -16.85 12.03
N ASP A 87 3.34 -17.35 11.30
CA ASP A 87 3.54 -17.08 9.87
C ASP A 87 2.27 -17.32 9.07
N PHE A 88 1.84 -16.29 8.34
CA PHE A 88 0.69 -16.33 7.44
C PHE A 88 1.13 -16.00 6.00
N PRO A 89 1.04 -16.95 5.05
CA PRO A 89 1.38 -16.70 3.66
C PRO A 89 0.30 -15.84 3.00
N TYR A 90 0.64 -14.60 2.65
CA TYR A 90 -0.24 -13.69 1.92
C TYR A 90 0.09 -13.72 0.43
N ASP A 91 -0.93 -13.93 -0.41
CA ASP A 91 -0.78 -14.19 -1.86
C ASP A 91 -0.55 -12.92 -2.71
N GLY A 92 -0.77 -11.73 -2.15
CA GLY A 92 -0.64 -10.43 -2.84
C GLY A 92 -1.75 -10.11 -3.84
N THR A 93 -2.70 -11.01 -4.05
CA THR A 93 -3.77 -10.88 -5.07
C THR A 93 -5.16 -10.85 -4.47
N SER A 94 -5.39 -11.59 -3.41
CA SER A 94 -6.63 -11.58 -2.63
C SER A 94 -6.64 -10.40 -1.65
N ASN A 95 -7.80 -9.89 -1.31
CA ASN A 95 -7.93 -8.98 -0.19
C ASN A 95 -7.64 -9.72 1.12
N LEU A 96 -7.03 -9.03 2.08
CA LEU A 96 -6.73 -9.57 3.40
C LEU A 96 -7.85 -9.20 4.37
N VAL A 97 -8.39 -10.19 5.09
CA VAL A 97 -9.21 -9.93 6.27
C VAL A 97 -8.39 -10.14 7.53
N ILE A 98 -8.43 -9.18 8.43
CA ILE A 98 -7.91 -9.28 9.80
C ILE A 98 -9.12 -9.33 10.73
N ALA A 99 -9.25 -10.41 11.48
CA ALA A 99 -10.27 -10.54 12.52
C ALA A 99 -9.61 -10.51 13.90
N VAL A 100 -10.21 -9.77 14.82
CA VAL A 100 -9.75 -9.65 16.20
C VAL A 100 -10.92 -9.97 17.12
N ASP A 101 -10.72 -10.95 17.99
CA ASP A 101 -11.61 -11.36 19.06
C ASP A 101 -10.96 -10.94 20.38
N GLU A 102 -11.54 -9.94 21.04
CA GLU A 102 -11.09 -9.42 22.31
C GLU A 102 -11.86 -10.10 23.45
N ASN A 103 -11.12 -10.77 24.35
CA ASN A 103 -11.65 -11.75 25.30
C ASN A 103 -11.53 -11.31 26.78
N LYS A 104 -11.11 -10.09 27.07
CA LYS A 104 -10.89 -9.63 28.44
C LYS A 104 -12.09 -8.89 28.98
N LEU A 105 -12.56 -9.32 30.16
CA LEU A 105 -13.64 -8.63 30.87
C LEU A 105 -13.16 -7.23 31.32
N GLY A 106 -14.00 -6.25 31.14
CA GLY A 106 -13.74 -4.86 31.50
C GLY A 106 -13.66 -3.97 30.26
N TYR A 107 -13.36 -2.69 30.45
CA TYR A 107 -13.19 -1.74 29.36
C TYR A 107 -12.16 -0.68 29.73
N ASN A 108 -11.57 -0.07 28.73
CA ASN A 108 -10.68 1.07 28.90
C ASN A 108 -11.43 2.39 28.68
N ALA A 109 -10.81 3.50 29.12
CA ALA A 109 -11.39 4.83 28.91
C ALA A 109 -11.50 5.16 27.41
N ALA A 110 -12.43 6.05 27.08
CA ALA A 110 -12.74 6.50 25.73
C ALA A 110 -11.56 7.03 24.89
N ALA A 111 -10.50 7.47 25.55
CA ALA A 111 -9.30 7.99 24.89
C ALA A 111 -8.30 6.89 24.47
N ASN A 112 -8.60 5.62 24.72
CA ASN A 112 -7.73 4.49 24.37
C ASN A 112 -8.26 3.84 23.07
N ASP A 113 -8.03 4.50 21.96
CA ASP A 113 -8.50 4.14 20.64
C ASP A 113 -7.34 3.85 19.69
N PHE A 114 -7.67 3.32 18.51
CA PHE A 114 -6.73 3.13 17.41
C PHE A 114 -6.96 4.17 16.32
N PHE A 115 -5.88 4.67 15.73
CA PHE A 115 -5.98 5.50 14.54
C PHE A 115 -6.54 4.70 13.39
N CYS A 116 -7.52 5.30 12.70
CA CYS A 116 -8.21 4.70 11.58
C CYS A 116 -8.19 5.65 10.37
N THR A 117 -8.23 5.08 9.20
CA THR A 117 -8.37 5.80 7.93
C THR A 117 -9.77 5.58 7.36
N ALA A 118 -10.44 6.68 6.98
CA ALA A 118 -11.73 6.61 6.30
C ALA A 118 -11.56 6.01 4.89
N VAL A 119 -12.46 5.12 4.52
CA VAL A 119 -12.42 4.39 3.24
C VAL A 119 -13.78 4.37 2.57
N SER A 120 -13.80 4.07 1.29
CA SER A 120 -15.05 3.83 0.56
C SER A 120 -15.63 2.46 0.92
N GLY A 121 -16.92 2.41 1.20
CA GLY A 121 -17.64 1.20 1.58
C GLY A 121 -17.44 0.79 3.04
N ASN A 122 -18.27 -0.17 3.49
CA ASN A 122 -18.19 -0.69 4.84
C ASN A 122 -17.14 -1.79 4.92
N ARG A 123 -15.90 -1.43 5.17
CA ARG A 123 -14.79 -2.40 5.23
C ARG A 123 -14.53 -2.98 6.62
N GLY A 124 -15.26 -2.51 7.61
CA GLY A 124 -15.26 -3.06 8.96
C GLY A 124 -16.65 -3.52 9.39
N ILE A 125 -16.68 -4.63 10.12
CA ILE A 125 -17.86 -5.12 10.85
C ILE A 125 -17.44 -5.37 12.29
N LEU A 126 -18.27 -4.94 13.25
CA LEU A 126 -17.95 -4.99 14.67
C LEU A 126 -19.18 -5.43 15.47
N TYR A 127 -18.97 -6.38 16.39
CA TYR A 127 -19.83 -6.64 17.53
C TYR A 127 -19.11 -6.24 18.83
N SER A 128 -19.83 -5.67 19.79
CA SER A 128 -19.31 -5.36 21.13
C SER A 128 -20.35 -5.52 22.22
N SER A 129 -19.92 -5.96 23.42
CA SER A 129 -20.80 -6.21 24.57
C SER A 129 -20.01 -6.12 25.89
N ASP A 130 -20.66 -5.68 26.94
CA ASP A 130 -20.09 -5.66 28.30
C ASP A 130 -20.26 -7.00 29.05
N SER A 131 -21.10 -7.88 28.54
CA SER A 131 -21.51 -9.08 29.26
C SER A 131 -21.47 -10.36 28.45
N ASN A 132 -21.39 -10.27 27.13
CA ASN A 132 -21.43 -11.43 26.24
C ASN A 132 -20.17 -11.48 25.39
N ASN A 133 -19.30 -12.44 25.69
CA ASN A 133 -18.14 -12.73 24.85
C ASN A 133 -18.61 -13.44 23.58
N PRO A 134 -18.44 -12.84 22.38
CA PRO A 134 -18.90 -13.44 21.14
C PRO A 134 -18.08 -14.70 20.78
N ASP A 135 -18.76 -15.71 20.25
CA ASP A 135 -18.07 -16.86 19.65
C ASP A 135 -17.76 -16.56 18.17
N PRO A 136 -16.48 -16.47 17.76
CA PRO A 136 -16.11 -16.25 16.36
C PRO A 136 -16.63 -17.34 15.39
N ALA A 137 -16.96 -18.54 15.88
CA ALA A 137 -17.55 -19.60 15.06
C ALA A 137 -19.05 -19.38 14.78
N SER A 138 -19.71 -18.59 15.64
CA SER A 138 -21.13 -18.23 15.50
C SER A 138 -21.35 -16.79 15.96
N PRO A 139 -20.76 -15.80 15.27
CA PRO A 139 -20.79 -14.43 15.74
C PRO A 139 -22.22 -13.88 15.76
N PRO A 140 -22.59 -13.12 16.79
CA PRO A 140 -23.88 -12.42 16.84
C PRO A 140 -24.02 -11.43 15.68
N THR A 141 -25.24 -10.93 15.47
CA THR A 141 -25.44 -9.78 14.59
C THR A 141 -24.54 -8.63 15.02
N GLY A 142 -23.72 -8.12 14.11
CA GLY A 142 -22.78 -7.03 14.37
C GLY A 142 -23.53 -5.77 14.86
N THR A 143 -22.90 -5.06 15.76
CA THR A 143 -23.42 -3.79 16.28
C THR A 143 -23.30 -2.68 15.24
N TYR A 144 -22.21 -2.69 14.48
CA TYR A 144 -21.87 -1.63 13.50
C TYR A 144 -21.21 -2.16 12.25
N LEU A 145 -21.50 -1.50 11.12
CA LEU A 145 -20.63 -1.46 9.94
C LEU A 145 -19.79 -0.20 9.98
N LYS A 146 -18.55 -0.28 9.54
CA LYS A 146 -17.58 0.83 9.58
C LYS A 146 -16.98 1.09 8.20
N ALA A 147 -17.07 2.36 7.76
CA ALA A 147 -16.33 2.88 6.61
C ALA A 147 -14.95 3.42 7.04
N TYR A 148 -14.30 2.70 7.93
CA TYR A 148 -12.96 2.98 8.46
C TYR A 148 -12.20 1.67 8.57
N ILE A 149 -10.89 1.74 8.35
CA ILE A 149 -9.95 0.64 8.61
C ILE A 149 -8.91 1.11 9.62
N ALA A 150 -8.54 0.23 10.55
CA ALA A 150 -7.44 0.51 11.47
C ALA A 150 -6.13 0.69 10.70
N ASN A 151 -5.31 1.66 11.12
CA ASN A 151 -3.97 1.82 10.53
C ASN A 151 -3.08 0.71 11.06
N VAL A 152 -2.59 -0.14 10.14
CA VAL A 152 -1.75 -1.29 10.46
C VAL A 152 -0.44 -1.26 9.68
N ILE A 153 0.59 -1.91 10.24
CA ILE A 153 1.80 -2.32 9.52
C ILE A 153 1.81 -3.85 9.53
N LEU A 154 1.93 -4.45 8.37
CA LEU A 154 2.09 -5.89 8.19
C LEU A 154 3.59 -6.18 8.13
N GLY A 155 4.15 -6.78 9.19
CA GLY A 155 5.57 -7.12 9.24
C GLY A 155 5.85 -8.46 8.55
N GLY A 156 7.09 -8.58 8.03
CA GLY A 156 7.53 -9.80 7.31
C GLY A 156 7.25 -9.77 5.82
N ILE A 157 6.20 -9.08 5.35
CA ILE A 157 6.03 -8.78 3.94
C ILE A 157 6.79 -7.49 3.61
N GLN A 158 7.67 -7.59 2.63
CA GLN A 158 8.35 -6.42 2.07
C GLN A 158 7.90 -6.30 0.63
N GLN A 159 7.64 -5.10 0.20
CA GLN A 159 7.50 -4.87 -1.24
C GLN A 159 8.84 -5.23 -1.85
N ALA A 160 8.87 -6.32 -2.63
CA ALA A 160 10.09 -6.88 -3.18
C ALA A 160 10.87 -5.82 -3.98
N CYS A 161 10.16 -4.91 -4.68
CA CYS A 161 10.76 -3.80 -5.42
C CYS A 161 9.77 -2.61 -5.47
N PRO A 162 9.94 -1.57 -4.63
CA PRO A 162 9.05 -0.42 -4.60
C PRO A 162 9.09 0.35 -5.92
N ARG A 163 7.92 0.75 -6.43
CA ARG A 163 7.87 1.63 -7.60
C ARG A 163 8.35 3.04 -7.25
N VAL A 164 8.86 3.73 -8.24
CA VAL A 164 9.20 5.15 -8.11
C VAL A 164 7.94 6.04 -8.20
N ILE A 165 8.04 7.27 -7.71
CA ILE A 165 6.97 8.29 -7.79
C ILE A 165 7.52 9.62 -8.30
N ASN A 166 6.66 10.62 -8.53
CA ASN A 166 7.01 12.01 -8.84
C ASN A 166 7.95 12.16 -10.05
N LEU A 167 7.57 11.58 -11.21
CA LEU A 167 8.35 11.72 -12.43
C LEU A 167 8.41 13.18 -12.87
N THR A 168 9.62 13.66 -13.23
CA THR A 168 9.90 15.02 -13.72
C THR A 168 10.69 14.97 -15.03
N ALA A 169 10.49 15.96 -15.89
CA ALA A 169 11.33 16.23 -17.04
C ALA A 169 11.73 17.70 -16.99
N THR A 170 13.02 17.97 -16.91
CA THR A 170 13.61 19.31 -16.79
C THR A 170 14.75 19.49 -17.79
N ASP A 171 15.35 20.66 -17.86
CA ASP A 171 16.47 20.99 -18.75
C ASP A 171 16.25 20.48 -20.20
N ILE A 172 15.02 20.69 -20.67
CA ILE A 172 14.59 20.24 -21.99
C ILE A 172 15.24 21.10 -23.05
N SER A 173 15.94 20.47 -24.00
CA SER A 173 16.51 21.10 -25.19
C SER A 173 15.80 20.63 -26.46
N PHE A 174 16.38 20.97 -27.61
CA PHE A 174 15.85 20.47 -28.89
C PHE A 174 16.09 18.97 -29.12
N ASN A 175 17.06 18.35 -28.43
CA ASN A 175 17.43 16.95 -28.61
C ASN A 175 17.68 16.19 -27.31
N SER A 176 17.38 16.77 -26.14
CA SER A 176 17.60 16.12 -24.84
C SER A 176 16.64 16.62 -23.77
N ALA A 177 16.54 15.83 -22.68
CA ALA A 177 15.82 16.17 -21.46
C ALA A 177 16.48 15.50 -20.25
N LEU A 178 16.38 16.11 -19.08
CA LEU A 178 16.78 15.54 -17.81
C LEU A 178 15.56 14.91 -17.14
N LEU A 179 15.54 13.58 -17.01
CA LEU A 179 14.45 12.80 -16.46
C LEU A 179 14.73 12.47 -15.00
N GLY A 180 13.82 12.82 -14.10
CA GLY A 180 13.96 12.58 -12.66
C GLY A 180 12.75 11.84 -12.08
N TRP A 181 12.95 11.21 -10.93
CA TRP A 181 11.93 10.50 -10.14
C TRP A 181 12.32 10.45 -8.67
N THR A 182 11.37 10.07 -7.82
CA THR A 182 11.61 9.84 -6.40
C THR A 182 11.55 8.33 -6.11
N PRO A 183 12.65 7.69 -5.69
CA PRO A 183 12.63 6.32 -5.18
C PRO A 183 11.80 6.21 -3.90
N LEU A 184 11.14 5.06 -3.68
CA LEU A 184 10.44 4.76 -2.43
C LEU A 184 11.19 3.77 -1.53
N GLY A 185 12.24 3.14 -2.05
CA GLY A 185 13.13 2.22 -1.32
C GLY A 185 14.59 2.65 -1.40
N ASN A 186 15.48 1.66 -1.29
CA ASN A 186 16.94 1.84 -1.36
C ASN A 186 17.52 1.40 -2.71
N GLU A 187 16.68 1.30 -3.74
CA GLU A 187 17.08 0.90 -5.08
C GLU A 187 18.03 1.92 -5.69
N THR A 188 19.03 1.41 -6.39
CA THR A 188 20.08 2.18 -7.07
C THR A 188 20.15 1.89 -8.57
N LEU A 189 19.23 1.07 -9.07
CA LEU A 189 19.09 0.71 -10.48
C LEU A 189 17.67 0.97 -10.95
N TRP A 190 17.55 1.48 -12.17
CA TRP A 190 16.26 1.77 -12.79
C TRP A 190 16.28 1.43 -14.28
N ASN A 191 15.07 1.22 -14.82
CA ASN A 191 14.81 1.08 -16.23
C ASN A 191 13.86 2.22 -16.67
N ILE A 192 14.15 2.84 -17.82
CA ILE A 192 13.28 3.86 -18.43
C ILE A 192 12.81 3.31 -19.76
N GLU A 193 11.49 3.34 -19.98
CA GLU A 193 10.94 3.15 -21.32
C GLU A 193 10.37 4.48 -21.80
N TYR A 194 10.80 4.94 -22.99
CA TYR A 194 10.34 6.21 -23.55
C TYR A 194 9.98 6.05 -25.03
N GLY A 195 9.15 6.94 -25.51
CA GLY A 195 8.71 6.96 -26.91
C GLY A 195 7.94 8.23 -27.24
N PHE A 196 7.44 8.29 -28.46
CA PHE A 196 6.49 9.34 -28.85
C PHE A 196 5.24 9.25 -27.98
N LYS A 197 4.67 10.41 -27.63
CA LYS A 197 3.44 10.47 -26.83
C LYS A 197 2.35 9.52 -27.35
N GLY A 198 1.81 8.70 -26.44
CA GLY A 198 0.76 7.73 -26.72
C GLY A 198 1.27 6.36 -27.14
N PHE A 199 2.58 6.06 -26.99
CA PHE A 199 3.04 4.69 -27.19
C PHE A 199 2.53 3.75 -26.08
N SER A 200 2.39 2.47 -26.36
CA SER A 200 2.05 1.46 -25.37
C SER A 200 3.30 0.92 -24.69
N LEU A 201 3.28 0.71 -23.39
CA LEU A 201 4.37 0.03 -22.65
C LEU A 201 4.76 -1.27 -23.34
N GLY A 202 6.07 -1.50 -23.52
CA GLY A 202 6.64 -2.59 -24.33
C GLY A 202 6.84 -2.25 -25.80
N GLY A 203 6.37 -1.09 -26.26
CA GLY A 203 6.53 -0.61 -27.65
C GLY A 203 7.47 0.58 -27.78
N GLY A 204 8.01 1.08 -26.68
CA GLY A 204 8.96 2.18 -26.63
C GLY A 204 10.42 1.74 -26.72
N THR A 205 11.32 2.70 -26.51
CA THR A 205 12.77 2.42 -26.38
C THR A 205 13.07 2.20 -24.91
N LEU A 206 13.55 1.00 -24.56
CA LEU A 206 13.95 0.64 -23.20
C LEU A 206 15.42 0.96 -22.97
N VAL A 207 15.71 1.71 -21.90
CA VAL A 207 17.07 1.95 -21.36
C VAL A 207 17.13 1.29 -19.99
N SER A 208 17.96 0.25 -19.86
CA SER A 208 18.07 -0.54 -18.62
C SER A 208 19.36 -0.26 -17.89
N GLY A 209 19.37 -0.55 -16.56
CA GLY A 209 20.56 -0.47 -15.73
C GLY A 209 21.03 0.95 -15.44
N ILE A 210 20.12 1.90 -15.38
CA ILE A 210 20.40 3.30 -15.07
C ILE A 210 20.76 3.41 -13.59
N THR A 211 21.90 4.03 -13.28
CA THR A 211 22.40 4.25 -11.91
C THR A 211 22.38 5.71 -11.46
N THR A 212 21.97 6.62 -12.36
CA THR A 212 21.93 8.07 -12.08
C THR A 212 20.49 8.56 -12.09
N ASN A 213 20.12 9.32 -11.08
CA ASN A 213 18.85 10.01 -10.98
C ASN A 213 19.09 11.45 -10.52
N PRO A 214 18.81 12.46 -11.34
CA PRO A 214 18.17 12.39 -12.65
C PRO A 214 19.05 11.81 -13.77
N TYR A 215 18.40 11.29 -14.83
CA TYR A 215 19.03 10.68 -16.01
C TYR A 215 18.96 11.63 -17.21
N GLN A 216 20.09 11.83 -17.91
CA GLN A 216 20.15 12.64 -19.11
C GLN A 216 19.77 11.80 -20.35
N LEU A 217 18.56 11.99 -20.86
CA LEU A 217 18.10 11.40 -22.12
C LEU A 217 18.54 12.30 -23.28
N THR A 218 19.17 11.72 -24.32
CA THR A 218 19.69 12.43 -25.49
C THR A 218 19.23 11.77 -26.80
N GLY A 219 19.50 12.41 -27.94
CA GLY A 219 19.17 11.87 -29.25
C GLY A 219 17.68 12.00 -29.61
N LEU A 220 16.99 12.93 -28.97
CA LEU A 220 15.58 13.21 -29.24
C LEU A 220 15.42 14.05 -30.52
N THR A 221 14.24 13.92 -31.16
CA THR A 221 13.83 14.74 -32.29
C THR A 221 13.33 16.11 -31.82
N PRO A 222 13.72 17.21 -32.45
CA PRO A 222 13.20 18.55 -32.12
C PRO A 222 11.69 18.67 -32.29
N ASP A 223 11.10 19.62 -31.55
CA ASP A 223 9.67 19.99 -31.59
C ASP A 223 8.69 18.81 -31.46
N THR A 224 9.07 17.80 -30.69
CA THR A 224 8.38 16.51 -30.60
C THR A 224 7.90 16.22 -29.18
N GLU A 225 6.64 15.75 -29.06
CA GLU A 225 6.11 15.27 -27.77
C GLU A 225 6.55 13.83 -27.51
N TYR A 226 7.13 13.64 -26.34
CA TYR A 226 7.57 12.36 -25.79
C TYR A 226 6.84 12.06 -24.49
N GLU A 227 6.78 10.79 -24.14
CA GLU A 227 6.44 10.35 -22.79
C GLU A 227 7.38 9.24 -22.36
N PHE A 228 7.52 9.11 -21.03
CA PHE A 228 8.36 8.07 -20.46
C PHE A 228 7.74 7.47 -19.20
N TYR A 229 8.19 6.27 -18.91
CA TYR A 229 7.87 5.48 -17.74
C TYR A 229 9.17 5.05 -17.05
N VAL A 230 9.15 4.90 -15.73
CA VAL A 230 10.29 4.45 -14.95
C VAL A 230 9.91 3.24 -14.10
N GLN A 231 10.77 2.27 -14.07
CA GLN A 231 10.69 1.05 -13.28
C GLN A 231 11.93 0.94 -12.39
N ALA A 232 11.76 0.66 -11.10
CA ALA A 232 12.88 0.31 -10.24
C ALA A 232 13.34 -1.11 -10.54
N ASP A 233 14.65 -1.34 -10.49
CA ASP A 233 15.29 -2.64 -10.58
C ASP A 233 15.99 -2.93 -9.25
N CYS A 234 15.49 -3.91 -8.50
CA CYS A 234 15.98 -4.28 -7.19
C CYS A 234 17.02 -5.39 -7.24
N GLY A 235 17.42 -5.80 -8.43
CA GLY A 235 18.39 -6.89 -8.62
C GLY A 235 17.74 -8.27 -8.53
N SER A 236 18.56 -9.30 -8.80
CA SER A 236 18.11 -10.72 -8.79
C SER A 236 16.91 -11.03 -9.70
N GLY A 237 16.63 -10.17 -10.68
CA GLY A 237 15.49 -10.31 -11.58
C GLY A 237 14.19 -9.70 -11.05
N GLU A 238 14.21 -9.08 -9.87
CA GLU A 238 13.06 -8.39 -9.29
C GLU A 238 12.99 -6.94 -9.75
N VAL A 239 11.86 -6.56 -10.32
CA VAL A 239 11.58 -5.21 -10.80
C VAL A 239 10.20 -4.73 -10.31
N SER A 240 10.06 -3.42 -10.15
CA SER A 240 8.75 -2.83 -9.81
C SER A 240 7.82 -2.81 -11.02
N SER A 241 6.56 -2.43 -10.80
CA SER A 241 5.73 -1.95 -11.90
C SER A 241 6.26 -0.61 -12.43
N PHE A 242 6.03 -0.33 -13.72
CA PHE A 242 6.34 0.97 -14.30
C PHE A 242 5.45 2.07 -13.72
N THR A 243 6.05 3.22 -13.40
CA THR A 243 5.35 4.47 -13.06
C THR A 243 5.37 5.40 -14.27
N GLY A 244 4.27 6.04 -14.57
CA GLY A 244 4.10 6.95 -15.71
C GLY A 244 2.70 6.86 -16.31
N PRO A 245 2.45 7.47 -17.49
CA PRO A 245 3.42 8.26 -18.26
C PRO A 245 3.68 9.66 -17.70
N LYS A 246 4.89 10.17 -17.93
CA LYS A 246 5.21 11.59 -17.84
C LYS A 246 5.49 12.13 -19.22
N VAL A 247 4.68 13.09 -19.66
CA VAL A 247 4.81 13.74 -20.97
C VAL A 247 5.73 14.96 -20.87
N PHE A 248 6.54 15.19 -21.92
CA PHE A 248 7.30 16.41 -22.14
C PHE A 248 7.44 16.70 -23.65
N LYS A 249 7.82 17.92 -24.01
CA LYS A 249 8.04 18.30 -25.42
C LYS A 249 9.41 18.90 -25.58
N THR A 250 10.18 18.42 -26.57
CA THR A 250 11.48 19.01 -26.95
C THR A 250 11.30 20.38 -27.58
N LEU A 251 12.33 21.24 -27.44
CA LEU A 251 12.33 22.55 -28.09
C LEU A 251 12.53 22.40 -29.60
N CYS A 252 12.19 23.45 -30.34
CA CYS A 252 12.53 23.55 -31.74
C CYS A 252 14.06 23.63 -31.90
N ASP A 253 14.59 23.06 -32.97
CA ASP A 253 15.99 23.26 -33.34
C ASP A 253 16.22 24.73 -33.76
N SER A 254 17.25 25.35 -33.20
CA SER A 254 17.62 26.71 -33.59
C SER A 254 18.48 26.68 -34.85
N TYR A 255 18.04 27.34 -35.88
CA TYR A 255 18.88 27.61 -37.03
C TYR A 255 20.10 28.43 -36.60
N SER A 256 21.27 27.82 -36.65
CA SER A 256 22.53 28.47 -36.22
C SER A 256 23.32 29.14 -37.35
N THR A 257 22.76 29.14 -38.59
CA THR A 257 23.41 29.76 -39.75
C THR A 257 22.73 31.04 -40.20
N PHE A 258 23.33 32.19 -39.88
CA PHE A 258 22.99 33.52 -40.43
C PHE A 258 24.14 33.97 -41.34
N PRO A 259 23.89 34.71 -42.42
CA PRO A 259 22.61 35.28 -42.86
C PRO A 259 21.75 34.34 -43.70
N TRP A 260 20.43 34.45 -43.51
CA TRP A 260 19.45 33.78 -44.36
C TRP A 260 19.39 34.60 -45.66
N ASN A 261 19.89 34.00 -46.78
CA ASN A 261 19.74 34.58 -48.11
C ASN A 261 18.45 34.09 -48.71
N GLU A 262 17.38 34.87 -48.65
CA GLU A 262 16.27 34.70 -49.57
C GLU A 262 16.64 35.34 -50.91
N SER A 263 16.74 34.55 -51.96
CA SER A 263 16.75 35.03 -53.33
C SER A 263 15.31 35.26 -53.77
N PHE A 264 14.92 36.52 -53.90
CA PHE A 264 13.68 36.93 -54.54
C PHE A 264 13.79 36.84 -56.06
#